data_34f91577a797bd493962605428073f5d
#
_entry.id   34f91577a797bd493962605428073f5d
#
_cell.length_a   1.000
_cell.length_b   1.000
_cell.length_c   1.000
_cell.angle_alpha   90.00
_cell.angle_beta   90.00
_cell.angle_gamma   90.00
#
_symmetry.space_group_name_H-M   'P 1'
#
loop_
_entity.id
_entity.type
_entity.pdbx_description
1 polymer ?
#
loop_
_entity_poly.entity_id
_entity_poly.type
_entity_poly.pdbx_seq_one_letter_code
_entity_poly.pdbx_strand_id
1 'polypeptide(L)'
;LNGHFIGYAEDSFTPSEFDLTPYIRKNGNRLAVEVHKRSTAAFLEDQDFFRFFGIFRNVTLYGKPRLHLEDLWIKPELSEEGTGSLSVNLVISGEEKFIKKEVLDGWAEISLKDHEGCSLMNWRVSFAGDEFQIQDEKLYGKLERQEIGRVHP
;
A
#
# COMPACT_ATOMS: atom_id res chain seq x y z
N LEU A 1 -19.74 0.61 13.18
CA LEU A 1 -20.44 1.19 12.05
C LEU A 1 -21.85 0.63 11.99
N ASN A 2 -22.87 1.49 11.97
CA ASN A 2 -24.29 1.08 11.83
C ASN A 2 -24.76 0.07 12.88
N GLY A 3 -24.17 0.09 14.08
CA GLY A 3 -24.46 -0.84 15.17
C GLY A 3 -23.62 -2.12 15.17
N HIS A 4 -22.74 -2.31 14.21
CA HIS A 4 -21.80 -3.43 14.14
C HIS A 4 -20.44 -3.04 14.71
N PHE A 5 -19.84 -3.94 15.49
CA PHE A 5 -18.44 -3.81 15.90
C PHE A 5 -17.53 -4.04 14.69
N ILE A 6 -16.56 -3.14 14.48
CA ILE A 6 -15.66 -3.18 13.34
C ILE A 6 -14.29 -3.66 13.76
N GLY A 7 -13.74 -3.09 14.82
CA GLY A 7 -12.39 -3.43 15.25
C GLY A 7 -11.96 -2.67 16.47
N TYR A 8 -10.75 -2.98 16.92
CA TYR A 8 -10.11 -2.45 18.10
C TYR A 8 -8.62 -2.29 17.83
N ALA A 9 -8.02 -1.25 18.37
CA ALA A 9 -6.57 -1.02 18.29
C ALA A 9 -6.09 -0.30 19.55
N GLU A 10 -4.88 -0.57 19.98
CA GLU A 10 -4.27 0.04 21.17
C GLU A 10 -3.10 0.97 20.85
N ASP A 11 -2.42 0.77 19.71
CA ASP A 11 -1.28 1.59 19.34
C ASP A 11 -1.68 3.03 19.02
N SER A 12 -1.04 3.98 19.71
CA SER A 12 -1.32 5.41 19.56
C SER A 12 -0.54 6.07 18.42
N PHE A 13 0.51 5.45 17.89
CA PHE A 13 1.45 6.09 16.98
C PHE A 13 1.37 5.55 15.55
N THR A 14 1.08 4.27 15.38
CA THR A 14 0.90 3.68 14.06
C THR A 14 -0.55 3.81 13.57
N PRO A 15 -0.79 3.91 12.26
CA PRO A 15 -2.14 3.91 11.70
C PRO A 15 -2.87 2.59 11.98
N SER A 16 -4.14 2.71 12.32
CA SER A 16 -5.05 1.55 12.41
C SER A 16 -6.05 1.62 11.27
N GLU A 17 -6.13 0.55 10.48
CA GLU A 17 -7.01 0.46 9.32
C GLU A 17 -8.09 -0.60 9.56
N PHE A 18 -9.32 -0.28 9.17
CA PHE A 18 -10.46 -1.15 9.33
C PHE A 18 -11.28 -1.22 8.03
N ASP A 19 -11.60 -2.43 7.58
CA ASP A 19 -12.49 -2.62 6.45
C ASP A 19 -13.94 -2.39 6.86
N LEU A 20 -14.55 -1.38 6.25
CA LEU A 20 -15.93 -1.00 6.49
C LEU A 20 -16.91 -1.61 5.46
N THR A 21 -16.38 -2.19 4.38
CA THR A 21 -17.15 -2.67 3.23
C THR A 21 -18.33 -3.56 3.60
N PRO A 22 -18.20 -4.54 4.52
CA PRO A 22 -19.31 -5.44 4.87
C PRO A 22 -20.50 -4.75 5.56
N TYR A 23 -20.28 -3.56 6.15
CA TYR A 23 -21.25 -2.89 7.02
C TYR A 23 -21.73 -1.55 6.48
N ILE A 24 -21.21 -1.13 5.32
CA ILE A 24 -21.57 0.15 4.72
C ILE A 24 -22.93 0.07 4.04
N ARG A 25 -23.73 1.12 4.19
CA ARG A 25 -25.03 1.27 3.55
C ARG A 25 -24.93 2.34 2.47
N LYS A 26 -25.86 2.30 1.52
CA LYS A 26 -25.92 3.29 0.44
C LYS A 26 -26.01 4.73 0.98
N ASN A 27 -26.78 4.92 2.06
CA ASN A 27 -26.97 6.23 2.70
C ASN A 27 -27.13 6.05 4.23
N GLY A 28 -26.95 7.15 4.97
CA GLY A 28 -27.25 7.21 6.40
C GLY A 28 -26.31 6.37 7.26
N ASN A 29 -25.04 6.27 6.89
CA ASN A 29 -24.03 5.58 7.69
C ASN A 29 -23.74 6.38 8.97
N ARG A 30 -23.66 5.67 10.09
CA ARG A 30 -23.27 6.21 11.39
C ARG A 30 -22.05 5.45 11.91
N LEU A 31 -20.94 6.15 12.02
CA LEU A 31 -19.73 5.66 12.67
C LEU A 31 -19.70 6.16 14.12
N ALA A 32 -19.45 5.26 15.05
CA ALA A 32 -19.17 5.59 16.45
C ALA A 32 -17.78 5.07 16.80
N VAL A 33 -16.97 5.91 17.43
CA VAL A 33 -15.63 5.56 17.89
C VAL A 33 -15.57 5.83 19.38
N GLU A 34 -15.24 4.79 20.15
CA GLU A 34 -14.99 4.90 21.58
C GLU A 34 -13.50 5.01 21.81
N VAL A 35 -13.05 6.07 22.47
CA VAL A 35 -11.63 6.34 22.70
C VAL A 35 -11.34 6.32 24.19
N HIS A 36 -10.54 5.35 24.63
CA HIS A 36 -10.11 5.23 26.01
C HIS A 36 -8.85 6.07 26.26
N LYS A 37 -8.82 6.74 27.41
CA LYS A 37 -7.67 7.54 27.83
C LYS A 37 -6.41 6.68 28.05
N ARG A 38 -6.60 5.43 28.45
CA ARG A 38 -5.52 4.49 28.75
C ARG A 38 -5.92 3.13 28.20
N SER A 39 -5.00 2.52 27.47
CA SER A 39 -5.09 1.13 27.02
C SER A 39 -4.28 0.22 27.95
N THR A 40 -4.37 -1.08 27.73
CA THR A 40 -3.53 -2.06 28.43
C THR A 40 -2.04 -1.82 28.13
N ALA A 41 -1.72 -1.45 26.89
CA ALA A 41 -0.36 -1.10 26.46
C ALA A 41 0.22 0.09 27.22
N ALA A 42 -0.60 1.03 27.70
CA ALA A 42 -0.15 2.19 28.46
C ALA A 42 0.56 1.87 29.78
N PHE A 43 0.45 0.64 30.28
CA PHE A 43 1.18 0.18 31.45
C PHE A 43 2.57 -0.39 31.13
N LEU A 44 2.80 -0.78 29.88
CA LEU A 44 4.02 -1.38 29.40
C LEU A 44 4.88 -0.40 28.60
N GLU A 45 4.24 0.49 27.88
CA GLU A 45 4.88 1.50 27.02
C GLU A 45 5.08 2.81 27.81
N ASP A 46 6.16 2.91 28.55
CA ASP A 46 6.54 4.11 29.28
C ASP A 46 7.86 4.67 28.73
N GLN A 47 7.75 5.39 27.62
CA GLN A 47 8.88 5.99 26.93
C GLN A 47 8.95 7.50 27.17
N ASP A 48 10.06 8.15 26.82
CA ASP A 48 10.37 9.56 27.06
C ASP A 48 9.60 10.53 26.17
N PHE A 49 8.31 10.30 25.93
CA PHE A 49 7.48 11.22 25.17
C PHE A 49 6.08 11.41 25.76
N PHE A 50 5.42 12.49 25.32
CA PHE A 50 4.11 12.84 25.82
C PHE A 50 3.08 11.77 25.45
N ARG A 51 2.23 11.40 26.41
CA ARG A 51 1.06 10.57 26.15
C ARG A 51 -0.10 11.45 25.71
N PHE A 52 -0.43 11.36 24.43
CA PHE A 52 -1.58 12.04 23.88
C PHE A 52 -2.84 11.21 24.11
N PHE A 53 -3.95 11.93 24.31
CA PHE A 53 -5.27 11.30 24.47
C PHE A 53 -6.20 11.75 23.34
N GLY A 54 -7.19 10.92 23.06
CA GLY A 54 -8.14 11.19 22.01
C GLY A 54 -7.59 10.85 20.62
N ILE A 55 -8.29 11.35 19.61
CA ILE A 55 -7.88 11.20 18.21
C ILE A 55 -7.08 12.45 17.82
N PHE A 56 -5.78 12.37 17.87
CA PHE A 56 -4.89 13.51 17.62
C PHE A 56 -4.28 13.53 16.20
N ARG A 57 -4.62 12.56 15.37
CA ARG A 57 -4.26 12.49 13.96
C ARG A 57 -5.50 12.35 13.09
N ASN A 58 -5.31 12.44 11.78
CA ASN A 58 -6.40 12.42 10.83
C ASN A 58 -7.18 11.10 10.87
N VAL A 59 -8.49 11.20 10.77
CA VAL A 59 -9.38 10.09 10.44
C VAL A 59 -9.73 10.20 8.97
N THR A 60 -9.29 9.24 8.19
CA THR A 60 -9.46 9.25 6.74
C THR A 60 -10.35 8.09 6.32
N LEU A 61 -11.37 8.39 5.54
CA LEU A 61 -12.15 7.39 4.83
C LEU A 61 -11.69 7.38 3.37
N TYR A 62 -11.29 6.22 2.89
CA TYR A 62 -10.91 6.05 1.49
C TYR A 62 -11.58 4.83 0.88
N GLY A 63 -11.83 4.86 -0.41
CA GLY A 63 -12.33 3.73 -1.17
C GLY A 63 -11.28 3.26 -2.16
N LYS A 64 -11.08 1.95 -2.22
CA LYS A 64 -10.22 1.32 -3.22
C LYS A 64 -11.07 0.76 -4.36
N PRO A 65 -10.60 0.77 -5.62
CA PRO A 65 -11.19 -0.02 -6.68
C PRO A 65 -11.21 -1.50 -6.32
N ARG A 66 -12.07 -2.29 -7.00
CA ARG A 66 -12.16 -3.74 -6.77
C ARG A 66 -10.87 -4.50 -7.07
N LEU A 67 -10.08 -3.98 -8.00
CA LEU A 67 -8.71 -4.38 -8.26
C LEU A 67 -7.84 -3.13 -8.06
N HIS A 68 -6.83 -3.21 -7.21
CA HIS A 68 -6.01 -2.06 -6.84
C HIS A 68 -4.60 -2.47 -6.45
N LEU A 69 -3.69 -1.51 -6.56
CA LEU A 69 -2.34 -1.65 -6.03
C LEU A 69 -2.41 -1.58 -4.50
N GLU A 70 -2.03 -2.65 -3.84
CA GLU A 70 -2.03 -2.78 -2.38
C GLU A 70 -0.72 -2.30 -1.78
N ASP A 71 0.39 -2.69 -2.40
CA ASP A 71 1.72 -2.32 -1.96
C ASP A 71 2.66 -2.08 -3.14
N LEU A 72 3.59 -1.15 -2.95
CA LEU A 72 4.62 -0.78 -3.92
C LEU A 72 5.94 -0.49 -3.22
N TRP A 73 6.94 -1.32 -3.48
CA TRP A 73 8.27 -1.11 -2.95
C TRP A 73 9.28 -0.89 -4.06
N ILE A 74 9.78 0.33 -4.14
CA ILE A 74 10.75 0.78 -5.14
C ILE A 74 12.14 0.79 -4.50
N LYS A 75 13.08 0.06 -5.10
CA LYS A 75 14.47 -0.06 -4.65
C LYS A 75 15.41 0.42 -5.76
N PRO A 76 15.85 1.68 -5.73
CA PRO A 76 16.92 2.14 -6.58
C PRO A 76 18.27 1.71 -6.00
N GLU A 77 19.19 1.30 -6.86
CA GLU A 77 20.56 0.95 -6.50
C GLU A 77 21.53 1.63 -7.46
N LEU A 78 22.71 1.99 -6.96
CA LEU A 78 23.81 2.53 -7.74
C LEU A 78 25.04 1.66 -7.50
N SER A 79 25.61 1.11 -8.57
CA SER A 79 26.86 0.35 -8.48
C SER A 79 28.04 1.26 -8.21
N GLU A 80 29.17 0.68 -7.76
CA GLU A 80 30.44 1.41 -7.58
C GLU A 80 30.96 2.01 -8.90
N GLU A 81 30.56 1.45 -10.03
CA GLU A 81 30.91 1.92 -11.39
C GLU A 81 29.99 3.03 -11.90
N GLY A 82 29.02 3.49 -11.07
CA GLY A 82 28.10 4.55 -11.41
C GLY A 82 26.90 4.11 -12.27
N THR A 83 26.64 2.81 -12.38
CA THR A 83 25.48 2.29 -13.12
C THR A 83 24.27 2.18 -12.20
N GLY A 84 23.16 2.78 -12.60
CA GLY A 84 21.89 2.71 -11.86
C GLY A 84 21.09 1.46 -12.19
N SER A 85 20.43 0.89 -11.19
CA SER A 85 19.44 -0.16 -11.36
C SER A 85 18.17 0.13 -10.56
N LEU A 86 17.07 -0.47 -10.96
CA LEU A 86 15.76 -0.30 -10.32
C LEU A 86 15.08 -1.66 -10.16
N SER A 87 14.72 -1.97 -8.93
CA SER A 87 13.84 -3.08 -8.61
C SER A 87 12.51 -2.53 -8.10
N VAL A 88 11.41 -3.03 -8.63
CA VAL A 88 10.05 -2.65 -8.25
C VAL A 88 9.30 -3.90 -7.83
N ASN A 89 8.99 -4.01 -6.54
CA ASN A 89 8.09 -5.04 -6.05
C ASN A 89 6.70 -4.42 -5.88
N LEU A 90 5.69 -5.10 -6.36
CA LEU A 90 4.31 -4.62 -6.26
C LEU A 90 3.37 -5.75 -5.85
N VAL A 91 2.31 -5.38 -5.14
CA VAL A 91 1.24 -6.30 -4.76
C VAL A 91 -0.08 -5.72 -5.24
N ILE A 92 -0.78 -6.48 -6.07
CA ILE A 92 -2.13 -6.14 -6.51
C ILE A 92 -3.11 -7.02 -5.74
N SER A 93 -4.12 -6.39 -5.13
CA SER A 93 -5.15 -7.03 -4.34
C SER A 93 -6.53 -6.72 -4.90
N GLY A 94 -7.51 -7.56 -4.59
CA GLY A 94 -8.89 -7.35 -5.00
C GLY A 94 -9.76 -8.59 -4.79
N GLU A 95 -11.00 -8.55 -5.30
CA GLU A 95 -11.86 -9.72 -5.24
C GLU A 95 -11.28 -10.84 -6.15
N GLU A 96 -11.23 -12.07 -5.63
CA GLU A 96 -10.63 -13.25 -6.29
C GLU A 96 -11.06 -13.43 -7.76
N LYS A 97 -12.34 -13.21 -8.05
CA LYS A 97 -12.87 -13.31 -9.41
C LYS A 97 -12.26 -12.31 -10.40
N PHE A 98 -11.83 -11.12 -9.91
CA PHE A 98 -11.18 -10.12 -10.76
C PHE A 98 -9.69 -10.42 -10.91
N ILE A 99 -9.02 -10.89 -9.86
CA ILE A 99 -7.62 -11.30 -9.94
C ILE A 99 -7.46 -12.41 -10.96
N LYS A 100 -8.31 -13.43 -10.95
CA LYS A 100 -8.25 -14.56 -11.90
C LYS A 100 -8.62 -14.18 -13.33
N LYS A 101 -9.54 -13.24 -13.54
CA LYS A 101 -10.06 -12.90 -14.87
C LYS A 101 -9.30 -11.76 -15.55
N GLU A 102 -9.03 -10.68 -14.81
CA GLU A 102 -8.47 -9.45 -15.39
C GLU A 102 -6.94 -9.44 -15.38
N VAL A 103 -6.33 -10.24 -14.49
CA VAL A 103 -4.87 -10.38 -14.42
C VAL A 103 -4.29 -10.99 -15.69
N LEU A 104 -4.98 -11.95 -16.33
CA LEU A 104 -4.47 -12.59 -17.55
C LEU A 104 -4.35 -11.64 -18.75
N ASP A 105 -5.17 -10.57 -18.79
CA ASP A 105 -5.20 -9.61 -19.88
C ASP A 105 -4.61 -8.23 -19.50
N GLY A 106 -4.13 -8.09 -18.24
CA GLY A 106 -3.62 -6.84 -17.71
C GLY A 106 -2.11 -6.68 -17.84
N TRP A 107 -1.62 -5.47 -17.52
CA TRP A 107 -0.20 -5.15 -17.47
C TRP A 107 0.10 -4.10 -16.42
N ALA A 108 1.33 -4.09 -15.94
CA ALA A 108 1.92 -2.98 -15.20
C ALA A 108 2.70 -2.08 -16.17
N GLU A 109 2.52 -0.78 -16.06
CA GLU A 109 3.31 0.22 -16.77
C GLU A 109 4.08 1.07 -15.77
N ILE A 110 5.40 1.09 -15.93
CA ILE A 110 6.31 1.83 -15.07
C ILE A 110 6.97 2.92 -15.89
N SER A 111 6.84 4.17 -15.43
CA SER A 111 7.51 5.33 -16.01
C SER A 111 8.51 5.89 -15.01
N LEU A 112 9.77 5.98 -15.41
CA LEU A 112 10.79 6.71 -14.67
C LEU A 112 10.98 8.07 -15.34
N LYS A 113 10.92 9.14 -14.56
CA LYS A 113 11.11 10.51 -15.00
C LYS A 113 12.21 11.19 -14.21
N ASP A 114 12.90 12.13 -14.80
CA ASP A 114 13.81 13.01 -14.08
C ASP A 114 13.06 14.09 -13.28
N HIS A 115 13.82 14.96 -12.62
CA HIS A 115 13.26 16.06 -11.81
C HIS A 115 12.57 17.15 -12.66
N GLU A 116 12.85 17.20 -13.96
CA GLU A 116 12.20 18.11 -14.93
C GLU A 116 10.93 17.49 -15.52
N GLY A 117 10.65 16.20 -15.21
CA GLY A 117 9.48 15.46 -15.71
C GLY A 117 9.72 14.80 -17.07
N CYS A 118 10.94 14.86 -17.62
CA CYS A 118 11.29 14.17 -18.86
C CYS A 118 11.34 12.66 -18.61
N SER A 119 10.79 11.90 -19.55
CA SER A 119 10.77 10.45 -19.44
C SER A 119 12.15 9.87 -19.70
N LEU A 120 12.72 9.22 -18.69
CA LEU A 120 13.98 8.49 -18.80
C LEU A 120 13.77 7.06 -19.30
N MET A 121 12.67 6.44 -18.85
CA MET A 121 12.34 5.08 -19.19
C MET A 121 10.83 4.84 -19.10
N ASN A 122 10.29 4.07 -20.03
CA ASN A 122 8.96 3.48 -19.95
C ASN A 122 9.09 1.98 -20.20
N TRP A 123 8.38 1.22 -19.36
CA TRP A 123 8.41 -0.22 -19.52
C TRP A 123 7.06 -0.82 -19.11
N ARG A 124 6.60 -1.76 -19.89
CA ARG A 124 5.31 -2.43 -19.70
C ARG A 124 5.55 -3.92 -19.56
N VAL A 125 4.97 -4.52 -18.53
CA VAL A 125 5.08 -5.94 -18.22
C VAL A 125 3.70 -6.54 -18.08
N SER A 126 3.42 -7.63 -18.82
CA SER A 126 2.15 -8.34 -18.72
C SER A 126 2.02 -9.07 -17.39
N PHE A 127 0.85 -9.05 -16.78
CA PHE A 127 0.57 -9.82 -15.57
C PHE A 127 0.61 -11.34 -15.79
N ALA A 128 0.53 -11.78 -17.04
CA ALA A 128 0.73 -13.19 -17.43
C ALA A 128 2.21 -13.58 -17.58
N GLY A 129 3.15 -12.63 -17.39
CA GLY A 129 4.59 -12.88 -17.45
C GLY A 129 5.13 -13.59 -16.21
N ASP A 130 6.34 -14.13 -16.34
CA ASP A 130 7.04 -14.86 -15.29
C ASP A 130 7.41 -14.00 -14.08
N GLU A 131 7.38 -12.66 -14.24
CA GLU A 131 7.64 -11.68 -13.19
C GLU A 131 6.50 -11.61 -12.16
N PHE A 132 5.34 -12.21 -12.47
CA PHE A 132 4.15 -12.18 -11.63
C PHE A 132 3.76 -13.56 -11.14
N GLN A 133 3.34 -13.62 -9.88
CA GLN A 133 2.86 -14.85 -9.22
C GLN A 133 1.60 -14.55 -8.41
N ILE A 134 0.62 -15.46 -8.47
CA ILE A 134 -0.58 -15.39 -7.64
C ILE A 134 -0.35 -16.22 -6.39
N GLN A 135 -0.47 -15.60 -5.22
CA GLN A 135 -0.41 -16.25 -3.92
C GLN A 135 -1.44 -15.60 -2.98
N ASP A 136 -2.16 -16.41 -2.19
CA ASP A 136 -3.15 -15.94 -1.20
C ASP A 136 -4.11 -14.87 -1.75
N GLU A 137 -4.66 -15.13 -2.93
CA GLU A 137 -5.61 -14.24 -3.64
C GLU A 137 -5.03 -12.86 -3.99
N LYS A 138 -3.71 -12.73 -4.03
CA LYS A 138 -3.01 -11.52 -4.44
C LYS A 138 -2.05 -11.82 -5.58
N LEU A 139 -1.81 -10.83 -6.43
CA LEU A 139 -0.79 -10.87 -7.47
C LEU A 139 0.46 -10.16 -6.98
N TYR A 140 1.55 -10.88 -6.89
CA TYR A 140 2.86 -10.38 -6.53
C TYR A 140 3.70 -10.21 -7.80
N GLY A 141 4.26 -9.02 -8.00
CA GLY A 141 5.16 -8.73 -9.10
C GLY A 141 6.55 -8.33 -8.60
N LYS A 142 7.58 -8.88 -9.23
CA LYS A 142 8.96 -8.49 -9.03
C LYS A 142 9.58 -8.10 -10.37
N LEU A 143 9.82 -6.83 -10.57
CA LEU A 143 10.28 -6.23 -11.80
C LEU A 143 11.68 -5.67 -11.58
N GLU A 144 12.63 -6.03 -12.44
CA GLU A 144 14.02 -5.59 -12.32
C GLU A 144 14.51 -4.97 -13.63
N ARG A 145 15.21 -3.84 -13.53
CA ARG A 145 15.92 -3.21 -14.63
C ARG A 145 17.32 -2.81 -14.20
N GLN A 146 18.29 -3.20 -15.00
CA GLN A 146 19.68 -2.79 -14.86
C GLN A 146 20.00 -1.72 -15.90
N GLU A 147 21.05 -0.96 -15.66
CA GLU A 147 21.57 0.07 -16.58
C GLU A 147 20.57 1.20 -16.89
N ILE A 148 19.87 1.73 -15.87
CA ILE A 148 18.90 2.83 -16.05
C ILE A 148 19.60 4.14 -16.44
N GLY A 149 20.89 4.27 -16.16
CA GLY A 149 21.69 5.44 -16.47
C GLY A 149 23.04 5.38 -15.77
N ARG A 150 23.96 6.23 -16.22
CA ARG A 150 25.23 6.45 -15.55
C ARG A 150 25.24 7.82 -14.90
N VAL A 151 25.69 7.88 -13.66
CA VAL A 151 26.05 9.16 -13.05
C VAL A 151 27.35 9.60 -13.68
N HIS A 152 27.31 10.69 -14.44
CA HIS A 152 28.53 11.35 -14.87
C HIS A 152 29.07 12.19 -13.72
N PRO A 153 30.35 12.07 -13.37
CA PRO A 153 30.98 12.88 -12.35
C PRO A 153 30.98 14.36 -12.69
#